data_dbbb94c58a70e1fe7180c3f6f5b70be3
#
_entry.id   dbbb94c58a70e1fe7180c3f6f5b70be3
#
_cell.length_a   1.000
_cell.length_b   1.000
_cell.length_c   1.000
_cell.angle_alpha   90.00
_cell.angle_beta   90.00
_cell.angle_gamma   90.00
#
_symmetry.space_group_name_H-M   'P 1'
#
loop_
_entity.id
_entity.type
_entity.pdbx_description
1 polymer ?
#
loop_
_entity_poly.entity_id
_entity_poly.type
_entity_poly.pdbx_seq_one_letter_code
_entity_poly.pdbx_strand_id
1 'polypeptide(L)'
;MTKKTHTQAFANLVISIIFIVFGAWALMKTYGFQEVRNTYVQPALFPQIMTVGMLIFSIILFVQSIIKLSTMKENDPLAEPAATINVFKDRGVLAGLAVIALCIFFVAAFKALGYVLVSAIVSAAIMVLIGKRNWLQIVLVSILVPLVMWLIFYKVLTVNIPMGVLQFLRDLVDMI
;
A
#
# COMPACT_ATOMS: atom_id res chain seq x y z
N MET A 1 1.01 29.84 11.45
CA MET A 1 1.59 28.67 10.75
C MET A 1 2.00 27.52 11.68
N THR A 2 2.24 27.77 12.96
CA THR A 2 2.87 26.83 13.92
C THR A 2 1.96 25.71 14.44
N LYS A 3 0.66 25.91 14.56
CA LYS A 3 -0.28 24.93 15.13
C LYS A 3 -0.59 23.74 14.22
N LYS A 4 -0.63 23.96 12.91
CA LYS A 4 -0.81 22.90 11.92
C LYS A 4 0.36 21.91 11.96
N THR A 5 1.55 22.39 12.32
CA THR A 5 2.78 21.61 12.44
C THR A 5 2.81 20.73 13.70
N HIS A 6 2.27 21.17 14.84
CA HIS A 6 2.22 20.38 16.08
C HIS A 6 1.26 19.18 15.95
N THR A 7 0.07 19.41 15.42
CA THR A 7 -0.90 18.35 15.16
C THR A 7 -0.37 17.34 14.13
N GLN A 8 0.33 17.81 13.10
CA GLN A 8 0.96 16.93 12.10
C GLN A 8 2.11 16.11 12.69
N ALA A 9 2.97 16.72 13.56
CA ALA A 9 4.06 16.00 14.18
C ALA A 9 3.55 14.90 15.13
N PHE A 10 2.48 15.19 15.89
CA PHE A 10 1.84 14.19 16.74
C PHE A 10 1.18 13.08 15.92
N ALA A 11 0.45 13.42 14.87
CA ALA A 11 -0.15 12.43 13.97
C ALA A 11 0.91 11.53 13.33
N ASN A 12 2.02 12.11 12.85
CA ASN A 12 3.14 11.36 12.29
C ASN A 12 3.80 10.43 13.32
N LEU A 13 3.89 10.86 14.58
CA LEU A 13 4.41 10.03 15.66
C LEU A 13 3.51 8.82 15.92
N VAL A 14 2.20 9.02 16.01
CA VAL A 14 1.23 7.91 16.18
C VAL A 14 1.28 6.94 15.01
N ILE A 15 1.28 7.46 13.78
CA ILE A 15 1.36 6.66 12.56
C ILE A 15 2.66 5.86 12.53
N SER A 16 3.80 6.48 12.86
CA SER A 16 5.09 5.79 12.85
C SER A 16 5.15 4.64 13.86
N ILE A 17 4.57 4.82 15.05
CA ILE A 17 4.47 3.74 16.06
C ILE A 17 3.64 2.57 15.51
N ILE A 18 2.50 2.86 14.90
CA ILE A 18 1.63 1.83 14.31
C ILE A 18 2.40 1.05 13.24
N PHE A 19 3.11 1.74 12.35
CA PHE A 19 3.89 1.08 11.30
C PHE A 19 5.10 0.32 11.82
N ILE A 20 5.75 0.78 12.90
CA ILE A 20 6.84 0.03 13.55
C ILE A 20 6.31 -1.28 14.13
N VAL A 21 5.20 -1.22 14.89
CA VAL A 21 4.59 -2.42 15.49
C VAL A 21 4.12 -3.40 14.41
N PHE A 22 3.43 -2.89 13.40
CA PHE A 22 2.97 -3.70 12.27
C PHE A 22 4.12 -4.31 11.48
N GLY A 23 5.16 -3.51 11.19
CA GLY A 23 6.34 -3.97 10.46
C GLY A 23 7.13 -5.03 11.22
N ALA A 24 7.31 -4.86 12.53
CA ALA A 24 7.96 -5.86 13.37
C ALA A 24 7.15 -7.17 13.40
N TRP A 25 5.83 -7.08 13.57
CA TRP A 25 4.95 -8.26 13.51
C TRP A 25 5.00 -8.94 12.13
N ALA A 26 4.91 -8.17 11.06
CA ALA A 26 4.97 -8.69 9.70
C ALA A 26 6.32 -9.37 9.42
N LEU A 27 7.44 -8.76 9.85
CA LEU A 27 8.76 -9.34 9.70
C LEU A 27 8.89 -10.68 10.44
N MET A 28 8.37 -10.77 11.68
CA MET A 28 8.34 -12.03 12.44
C MET A 28 7.56 -13.13 11.71
N LYS A 29 6.46 -12.76 11.03
CA LYS A 29 5.67 -13.72 10.24
C LYS A 29 6.41 -14.21 8.99
N THR A 30 7.28 -13.40 8.38
CA THR A 30 8.04 -13.81 7.19
C THR A 30 9.10 -14.87 7.49
N TYR A 31 9.61 -14.93 8.72
CA TYR A 31 10.51 -16.03 9.14
C TYR A 31 9.82 -17.40 9.27
N GLY A 32 8.50 -17.43 9.33
CA GLY A 32 7.70 -18.65 9.34
C GLY A 32 7.37 -19.22 7.97
N PHE A 33 7.80 -18.60 6.88
CA PHE A 33 7.59 -19.15 5.55
C PHE A 33 8.50 -20.35 5.30
N GLN A 34 7.91 -21.41 4.71
CA GLN A 34 8.66 -22.62 4.37
C GLN A 34 9.62 -22.33 3.23
N GLU A 35 10.87 -22.80 3.39
CA GLU A 35 11.86 -22.75 2.32
C GLU A 35 11.46 -23.73 1.21
N VAL A 36 11.41 -23.22 -0.02
CA VAL A 36 11.13 -24.05 -1.20
C VAL A 36 12.46 -24.54 -1.78
N ARG A 37 12.69 -25.85 -1.76
CA ARG A 37 13.87 -26.47 -2.37
C ARG A 37 13.88 -26.22 -3.90
N ASN A 38 15.03 -25.90 -4.43
CA ASN A 38 15.28 -25.67 -5.87
C ASN A 38 14.70 -24.38 -6.47
N THR A 39 14.48 -23.34 -5.68
CA THR A 39 14.18 -21.99 -6.20
C THR A 39 15.37 -21.07 -6.00
N TYR A 40 15.70 -20.29 -7.03
CA TYR A 40 16.76 -19.26 -6.96
C TYR A 40 16.38 -18.11 -6.03
N VAL A 41 15.09 -17.86 -5.83
CA VAL A 41 14.56 -16.80 -4.97
C VAL A 41 13.53 -17.39 -4.02
N GLN A 42 13.79 -17.27 -2.71
CA GLN A 42 12.88 -17.75 -1.68
C GLN A 42 11.62 -16.85 -1.63
N PRO A 43 10.41 -17.42 -1.46
CA PRO A 43 9.17 -16.65 -1.36
C PRO A 43 9.15 -15.62 -0.23
N ALA A 44 9.93 -15.88 0.84
CA ALA A 44 10.06 -14.99 1.99
C ALA A 44 10.89 -13.73 1.69
N LEU A 45 11.77 -13.75 0.70
CA LEU A 45 12.76 -12.70 0.46
C LEU A 45 12.10 -11.37 0.08
N PHE A 46 11.10 -11.40 -0.80
CA PHE A 46 10.38 -10.19 -1.19
C PHE A 46 9.61 -9.54 -0.04
N PRO A 47 8.77 -10.26 0.73
CA PRO A 47 8.14 -9.71 1.93
C PRO A 47 9.15 -9.20 2.98
N GLN A 48 10.29 -9.87 3.17
CA GLN A 48 11.34 -9.44 4.10
C GLN A 48 11.93 -8.10 3.69
N ILE A 49 12.32 -7.92 2.43
CA ILE A 49 12.86 -6.64 1.94
C ILE A 49 11.86 -5.51 2.12
N MET A 50 10.59 -5.76 1.79
CA MET A 50 9.52 -4.75 1.91
C MET A 50 9.26 -4.36 3.37
N THR A 51 9.21 -5.33 4.27
CA THR A 51 8.99 -5.06 5.71
C THR A 51 10.19 -4.37 6.36
N VAL A 52 11.41 -4.73 5.99
CA VAL A 52 12.63 -4.03 6.45
C VAL A 52 12.65 -2.59 5.97
N GLY A 53 12.36 -2.35 4.68
CA GLY A 53 12.24 -1.00 4.13
C GLY A 53 11.17 -0.19 4.86
N MET A 54 10.00 -0.76 5.11
CA MET A 54 8.93 -0.12 5.86
C MET A 54 9.37 0.24 7.30
N LEU A 55 10.08 -0.65 7.99
CA LEU A 55 10.62 -0.39 9.33
C LEU A 55 11.62 0.76 9.34
N ILE A 56 12.56 0.79 8.38
CA ILE A 56 13.55 1.85 8.27
C ILE A 56 12.84 3.22 8.11
N PHE A 57 11.90 3.34 7.17
CA PHE A 57 11.19 4.59 6.94
C PHE A 57 10.31 4.99 8.15
N SER A 58 9.71 4.02 8.83
CA SER A 58 8.90 4.27 10.02
C SER A 58 9.75 4.78 11.19
N ILE A 59 10.95 4.22 11.37
CA ILE A 59 11.89 4.69 12.40
C ILE A 59 12.39 6.11 12.07
N ILE A 60 12.70 6.40 10.82
CA ILE A 60 13.09 7.75 10.39
C ILE A 60 11.95 8.74 10.68
N LEU A 61 10.71 8.39 10.31
CA LEU A 61 9.54 9.23 10.58
C LEU A 61 9.33 9.44 12.08
N PHE A 62 9.53 8.41 12.90
CA PHE A 62 9.43 8.46 14.35
C PHE A 62 10.45 9.45 14.96
N VAL A 63 11.72 9.31 14.57
CA VAL A 63 12.79 10.20 15.04
C VAL A 63 12.53 11.65 14.61
N GLN A 64 12.15 11.88 13.35
CA GLN A 64 11.82 13.22 12.87
C GLN A 64 10.63 13.84 13.63
N SER A 65 9.64 13.01 13.98
CA SER A 65 8.47 13.48 14.73
C SER A 65 8.83 13.86 16.16
N ILE A 66 9.70 13.10 16.82
CA ILE A 66 10.22 13.44 18.16
C ILE A 66 11.04 14.72 18.12
N ILE A 67 11.98 14.85 17.19
CA ILE A 67 12.80 16.06 17.05
C ILE A 67 11.91 17.28 16.82
N LYS A 68 10.90 17.19 15.95
CA LYS A 68 9.94 18.28 15.75
C LYS A 68 9.18 18.63 17.01
N LEU A 69 8.69 17.65 17.75
CA LEU A 69 7.96 17.87 19.01
C LEU A 69 8.84 18.49 20.07
N SER A 70 10.12 18.07 20.19
CA SER A 70 11.06 18.60 21.21
C SER A 70 11.58 19.99 20.86
N THR A 71 11.67 20.34 19.58
CA THR A 71 12.17 21.66 19.13
C THR A 71 11.07 22.74 19.14
N MET A 72 9.80 22.34 19.20
CA MET A 72 8.67 23.26 19.34
C MET A 72 8.61 23.75 20.78
N LYS A 73 9.10 25.00 21.03
CA LYS A 73 9.01 25.68 22.33
C LYS A 73 7.56 25.83 22.77
N GLU A 74 7.30 25.53 24.04
CA GLU A 74 6.01 25.51 24.73
C GLU A 74 5.31 26.88 24.85
N ASN A 75 5.89 27.94 24.29
CA ASN A 75 5.43 29.32 24.43
C ASN A 75 4.91 29.90 23.10
N ASP A 76 3.84 29.33 22.57
CA ASP A 76 3.07 30.03 21.54
C ASP A 76 1.61 30.24 22.06
N PRO A 77 1.29 31.49 22.54
CA PRO A 77 -0.01 31.78 23.17
C PRO A 77 -1.20 31.75 22.23
N LEU A 78 -0.99 31.41 20.96
CA LEU A 78 -2.01 31.26 19.93
C LEU A 78 -2.37 29.80 19.62
N ALA A 79 -2.23 28.92 20.62
CA ALA A 79 -2.74 27.58 20.52
C ALA A 79 -4.27 27.58 20.39
N GLU A 80 -4.80 27.73 19.16
CA GLU A 80 -6.22 27.47 18.88
C GLU A 80 -6.60 26.02 19.21
N PRO A 81 -7.79 25.70 19.74
CA PRO A 81 -8.18 24.34 20.07
C PRO A 81 -8.01 23.42 18.86
N ALA A 82 -7.50 22.22 19.08
CA ALA A 82 -7.33 21.24 18.04
C ALA A 82 -8.63 21.23 17.22
N ALA A 83 -8.52 21.63 15.95
CA ALA A 83 -9.67 21.56 15.05
C ALA A 83 -10.15 20.09 15.14
N THR A 84 -11.34 19.92 15.66
CA THR A 84 -12.00 18.61 15.67
C THR A 84 -12.08 18.19 14.22
N ILE A 85 -11.12 17.34 13.81
CA ILE A 85 -11.14 16.73 12.49
C ILE A 85 -12.39 15.86 12.53
N ASN A 86 -13.45 16.33 11.91
CA ASN A 86 -14.60 15.50 11.65
C ASN A 86 -14.17 14.46 10.64
N VAL A 87 -13.66 13.34 11.14
CA VAL A 87 -13.07 12.22 10.37
C VAL A 87 -14.00 11.81 9.21
N PHE A 88 -15.31 11.92 9.39
CA PHE A 88 -16.31 11.60 8.38
C PHE A 88 -16.64 12.73 7.40
N LYS A 89 -16.10 13.92 7.58
CA LYS A 89 -16.37 15.08 6.70
C LYS A 89 -15.15 15.49 5.87
N ASP A 90 -13.96 14.99 6.21
CA ASP A 90 -12.73 15.26 5.49
C ASP A 90 -12.63 14.33 4.27
N ARG A 91 -12.59 14.92 3.08
CA ARG A 91 -12.46 14.17 1.81
C ARG A 91 -11.19 13.31 1.76
N GLY A 92 -10.12 13.76 2.40
CA GLY A 92 -8.86 12.99 2.47
C GLY A 92 -9.02 11.71 3.28
N VAL A 93 -9.70 11.79 4.42
CA VAL A 93 -9.96 10.63 5.28
C VAL A 93 -10.93 9.66 4.61
N LEU A 94 -11.99 10.18 3.98
CA LEU A 94 -12.91 9.32 3.22
C LEU A 94 -12.20 8.60 2.06
N ALA A 95 -11.34 9.30 1.32
CA ALA A 95 -10.56 8.69 0.26
C ALA A 95 -9.63 7.60 0.79
N GLY A 96 -8.97 7.85 1.93
CA GLY A 96 -8.14 6.84 2.60
C GLY A 96 -8.92 5.59 3.00
N LEU A 97 -10.10 5.76 3.61
CA LEU A 97 -10.99 4.65 3.98
C LEU A 97 -11.48 3.89 2.74
N ALA A 98 -11.80 4.60 1.66
CA ALA A 98 -12.19 3.97 0.40
C ALA A 98 -11.04 3.13 -0.20
N VAL A 99 -9.79 3.60 -0.12
CA VAL A 99 -8.63 2.81 -0.57
C VAL A 99 -8.46 1.56 0.29
N ILE A 100 -8.62 1.66 1.62
CA ILE A 100 -8.56 0.49 2.50
C ILE A 100 -9.65 -0.53 2.12
N ALA A 101 -10.88 -0.08 1.88
CA ALA A 101 -11.97 -0.94 1.44
C ALA A 101 -11.66 -1.62 0.10
N LEU A 102 -11.05 -0.89 -0.85
CA LEU A 102 -10.60 -1.44 -2.14
C LEU A 102 -9.48 -2.48 -1.96
N CYS A 103 -8.57 -2.30 -1.01
CA CYS A 103 -7.54 -3.29 -0.69
C CYS A 103 -8.16 -4.58 -0.10
N ILE A 104 -9.14 -4.45 0.79
CA ILE A 104 -9.87 -5.59 1.33
C ILE A 104 -10.62 -6.33 0.21
N PHE A 105 -11.31 -5.59 -0.66
CA PHE A 105 -11.96 -6.14 -1.84
C PHE A 105 -10.96 -6.87 -2.76
N PHE A 106 -9.78 -6.29 -2.99
CA PHE A 106 -8.72 -6.92 -3.78
C PHE A 106 -8.37 -8.30 -3.23
N VAL A 107 -8.10 -8.40 -1.93
CA VAL A 107 -7.72 -9.67 -1.30
C VAL A 107 -8.86 -10.70 -1.37
N ALA A 108 -10.09 -10.28 -1.12
CA ALA A 108 -11.27 -11.14 -1.16
C ALA A 108 -11.57 -11.68 -2.57
N ALA A 109 -11.47 -10.81 -3.58
CA ALA A 109 -11.78 -11.13 -4.95
C ALA A 109 -10.62 -11.78 -5.73
N PHE A 110 -9.40 -11.75 -5.19
CA PHE A 110 -8.18 -12.20 -5.84
C PHE A 110 -8.24 -13.63 -6.39
N LYS A 111 -8.77 -14.56 -5.59
CA LYS A 111 -8.87 -15.97 -5.99
C LYS A 111 -9.98 -16.22 -7.03
N ALA A 112 -11.09 -15.49 -6.92
CA ALA A 112 -12.26 -15.69 -7.76
C ALA A 112 -12.10 -15.05 -9.15
N LEU A 113 -11.72 -13.78 -9.18
CA LEU A 113 -11.61 -13.00 -10.42
C LEU A 113 -10.22 -13.10 -11.06
N GLY A 114 -9.21 -13.44 -10.28
CA GLY A 114 -7.81 -13.46 -10.71
C GLY A 114 -7.12 -12.11 -10.60
N TYR A 115 -5.78 -12.16 -10.61
CA TYR A 115 -4.92 -10.99 -10.40
C TYR A 115 -5.20 -9.84 -11.37
N VAL A 116 -5.18 -10.12 -12.67
CA VAL A 116 -5.25 -9.07 -13.70
C VAL A 116 -6.57 -8.30 -13.63
N LEU A 117 -7.69 -9.03 -13.50
CA LEU A 117 -9.01 -8.41 -13.48
C LEU A 117 -9.24 -7.58 -12.21
N VAL A 118 -8.91 -8.13 -11.03
CA VAL A 118 -9.07 -7.41 -9.77
C VAL A 118 -8.15 -6.20 -9.71
N SER A 119 -6.89 -6.33 -10.14
CA SER A 119 -5.95 -5.22 -10.20
C SER A 119 -6.44 -4.13 -11.14
N ALA A 120 -7.01 -4.47 -12.29
CA ALA A 120 -7.56 -3.49 -13.22
C ALA A 120 -8.72 -2.71 -12.59
N ILE A 121 -9.65 -3.40 -11.94
CA ILE A 121 -10.80 -2.76 -11.28
C ILE A 121 -10.33 -1.83 -10.15
N VAL A 122 -9.45 -2.32 -9.28
CA VAL A 122 -8.96 -1.55 -8.13
C VAL A 122 -8.10 -0.37 -8.58
N SER A 123 -7.23 -0.54 -9.58
CA SER A 123 -6.43 0.56 -10.12
C SER A 123 -7.32 1.65 -10.73
N ALA A 124 -8.33 1.27 -11.52
CA ALA A 124 -9.28 2.22 -12.08
C ALA A 124 -10.03 2.99 -10.98
N ALA A 125 -10.52 2.28 -9.96
CA ALA A 125 -11.23 2.90 -8.83
C ALA A 125 -10.32 3.88 -8.06
N ILE A 126 -9.08 3.53 -7.79
CA ILE A 126 -8.10 4.41 -7.11
C ILE A 126 -7.83 5.65 -7.97
N MET A 127 -7.63 5.51 -9.28
CA MET A 127 -7.41 6.65 -10.18
C MET A 127 -8.59 7.63 -10.18
N VAL A 128 -9.81 7.11 -10.17
CA VAL A 128 -11.03 7.94 -10.05
C VAL A 128 -11.11 8.63 -8.69
N LEU A 129 -10.79 7.94 -7.60
CA LEU A 129 -10.75 8.50 -6.24
C LEU A 129 -9.74 9.64 -6.09
N ILE A 130 -8.57 9.53 -6.73
CA ILE A 130 -7.55 10.59 -6.75
C ILE A 130 -7.98 11.79 -7.62
N GLY A 131 -9.09 11.66 -8.35
CA GLY A 131 -9.65 12.74 -9.17
C GLY A 131 -9.18 12.76 -10.61
N LYS A 132 -8.56 11.67 -11.10
CA LYS A 132 -8.23 11.56 -12.53
C LYS A 132 -9.53 11.52 -13.34
N ARG A 133 -9.61 12.36 -14.38
CA ARG A 133 -10.83 12.50 -15.20
C ARG A 133 -10.68 11.99 -16.63
N ASN A 134 -9.44 11.70 -17.05
CA ASN A 134 -9.20 11.22 -18.41
C ASN A 134 -9.47 9.71 -18.48
N TRP A 135 -10.62 9.35 -19.01
CA TRP A 135 -11.08 7.95 -19.13
C TRP A 135 -10.14 7.05 -19.94
N LEU A 136 -9.54 7.60 -21.00
CA LEU A 136 -8.62 6.85 -21.85
C LEU A 136 -7.37 6.46 -21.06
N GLN A 137 -6.82 7.36 -20.24
CA GLN A 137 -5.69 7.05 -19.38
C GLN A 137 -6.06 6.08 -18.27
N ILE A 138 -7.26 6.21 -17.67
CA ILE A 138 -7.73 5.29 -16.63
C ILE A 138 -7.80 3.87 -17.19
N VAL A 139 -8.48 3.67 -18.30
CA VAL A 139 -8.65 2.34 -18.93
C VAL A 139 -7.29 1.77 -19.34
N LEU A 140 -6.48 2.57 -20.04
CA LEU A 140 -5.19 2.10 -20.54
C LEU A 140 -4.24 1.70 -19.43
N VAL A 141 -4.07 2.53 -18.39
CA VAL A 141 -3.16 2.24 -17.28
C VAL A 141 -3.68 1.11 -16.41
N SER A 142 -4.98 1.08 -16.11
CA SER A 142 -5.56 0.05 -15.25
C SER A 142 -5.53 -1.35 -15.87
N ILE A 143 -5.50 -1.48 -17.18
CA ILE A 143 -5.38 -2.77 -17.88
C ILE A 143 -3.92 -3.09 -18.15
N LEU A 144 -3.16 -2.14 -18.73
CA LEU A 144 -1.81 -2.38 -19.21
C LEU A 144 -0.85 -2.70 -18.04
N VAL A 145 -0.92 -1.94 -16.95
CA VAL A 145 0.01 -2.12 -15.82
C VAL A 145 -0.15 -3.49 -15.17
N PRO A 146 -1.35 -3.96 -14.77
CA PRO A 146 -1.51 -5.30 -14.21
C PRO A 146 -1.12 -6.42 -15.19
N LEU A 147 -1.40 -6.23 -16.46
CA LEU A 147 -1.08 -7.22 -17.49
C LEU A 147 0.44 -7.36 -17.70
N VAL A 148 1.15 -6.23 -17.79
CA VAL A 148 2.63 -6.22 -17.89
C VAL A 148 3.26 -6.81 -16.64
N MET A 149 2.76 -6.44 -15.44
CA MET A 149 3.26 -7.00 -14.19
C MET A 149 3.01 -8.51 -14.11
N TRP A 150 1.81 -8.97 -14.50
CA TRP A 150 1.55 -10.40 -14.56
C TRP A 150 2.51 -11.13 -15.51
N LEU A 151 2.78 -10.56 -16.69
CA LEU A 151 3.67 -11.15 -17.68
C LEU A 151 5.11 -11.25 -17.17
N ILE A 152 5.59 -10.22 -16.46
CA ILE A 152 6.90 -10.23 -15.80
C ILE A 152 6.96 -11.33 -14.74
N PHE A 153 5.98 -11.40 -13.86
CA PHE A 153 5.95 -12.43 -12.81
C PHE A 153 5.85 -13.85 -13.38
N TYR A 154 5.09 -14.02 -14.44
CA TYR A 154 4.89 -15.32 -15.08
C TYR A 154 6.12 -15.79 -15.89
N LYS A 155 6.63 -14.96 -16.80
CA LYS A 155 7.76 -15.33 -17.70
C LYS A 155 9.13 -15.19 -17.05
N VAL A 156 9.34 -14.16 -16.23
CA VAL A 156 10.68 -13.88 -15.66
C VAL A 156 10.86 -14.56 -14.31
N LEU A 157 9.84 -14.45 -13.43
CA LEU A 157 9.94 -15.02 -12.08
C LEU A 157 9.35 -16.44 -11.96
N THR A 158 8.72 -16.97 -13.02
CA THR A 158 8.09 -18.30 -13.02
C THR A 158 7.08 -18.51 -11.88
N VAL A 159 6.47 -17.41 -11.41
CA VAL A 159 5.48 -17.45 -10.32
C VAL A 159 4.09 -17.68 -10.89
N ASN A 160 3.45 -18.77 -10.47
CA ASN A 160 2.07 -19.07 -10.84
C ASN A 160 1.09 -18.17 -10.08
N ILE A 161 0.69 -17.06 -10.71
CA ILE A 161 -0.36 -16.18 -10.19
C ILE A 161 -1.72 -16.65 -10.68
N PRO A 162 -2.74 -16.77 -9.81
CA PRO A 162 -4.07 -17.21 -10.23
C PRO A 162 -4.69 -16.19 -11.18
N MET A 163 -5.07 -16.64 -12.37
CA MET A 163 -5.70 -15.84 -13.43
C MET A 163 -7.22 -15.78 -13.30
N GLY A 164 -7.80 -16.59 -12.42
CA GLY A 164 -9.26 -16.63 -12.23
C GLY A 164 -10.00 -16.85 -13.55
N VAL A 165 -10.88 -15.91 -13.88
CA VAL A 165 -11.70 -15.97 -15.11
C VAL A 165 -10.88 -15.82 -16.40
N LEU A 166 -9.67 -15.24 -16.33
CA LEU A 166 -8.81 -14.95 -17.48
C LEU A 166 -7.78 -16.07 -17.78
N GLN A 167 -8.05 -17.32 -17.41
CA GLN A 167 -7.14 -18.45 -17.66
C GLN A 167 -6.79 -18.62 -19.14
N PHE A 168 -7.68 -18.28 -20.05
CA PHE A 168 -7.44 -18.33 -21.50
C PHE A 168 -6.24 -17.48 -21.95
N LEU A 169 -5.92 -16.38 -21.25
CA LEU A 169 -4.73 -15.56 -21.54
C LEU A 169 -3.44 -16.31 -21.22
N ARG A 170 -3.45 -17.15 -20.20
CA ARG A 170 -2.32 -18.01 -19.88
C ARG A 170 -2.09 -19.05 -20.98
N ASP A 171 -3.16 -19.71 -21.40
CA ASP A 171 -3.11 -20.73 -22.46
C ASP A 171 -2.57 -20.12 -23.78
N LEU A 172 -2.95 -18.87 -24.08
CA LEU A 172 -2.45 -18.14 -25.23
C LEU A 172 -0.95 -17.82 -25.14
N VAL A 173 -0.47 -17.44 -23.94
CA VAL A 173 0.95 -17.12 -23.71
C VAL A 173 1.82 -18.37 -23.69
N ASP A 174 1.26 -19.52 -23.29
CA ASP A 174 1.95 -20.81 -23.29
C ASP A 174 2.05 -21.42 -24.72
N MET A 175 1.26 -20.93 -25.68
CA MET A 175 1.34 -21.31 -27.11
C MET A 175 2.43 -20.55 -27.89
N ILE A 176 2.96 -19.45 -27.34
CA ILE A 176 3.98 -18.58 -27.95
C ILE A 176 5.35 -18.83 -27.29
#